data_172c5e6360739b9e62455faf5f85b378
#
_entry.id   172c5e6360739b9e62455faf5f85b378
#
_cell.length_a   1.000
_cell.length_b   1.000
_cell.length_c   1.000
_cell.angle_alpha   90.00
_cell.angle_beta   90.00
_cell.angle_gamma   90.00
#
_symmetry.space_group_name_H-M   'P 1'
#
loop_
_entity.id
_entity.type
_entity.pdbx_description
1 polymer ?
#
loop_
_entity_poly.entity_id
_entity_poly.type
_entity_poly.pdbx_seq_one_letter_code
_entity_poly.pdbx_strand_id
1 'polypeptide(L)'
;DGQPLELVLVKNPAGFTVALSTYGSTPVTTMVAINDNYADGRDVSWLYDVSFESLRGKGVALTSGVRAYDMALRLQYDDVAVEQVEPDLGLALGRFLTAYRDEPKRIFCTYTAMMALRRTLAGRYNLANFGEEAKV
;
A
#
# COMPACT_ATOMS: atom_id res chain seq x y z
N ASP A 1 4.19 11.92 11.71
CA ASP A 1 5.04 13.02 11.79
C ASP A 1 6.43 12.69 12.25
N GLY A 2 7.42 13.07 11.48
CA GLY A 2 8.78 12.77 11.79
C GLY A 2 9.25 11.42 11.24
N GLN A 3 8.35 10.49 11.00
CA GLN A 3 8.73 9.20 10.41
C GLN A 3 8.38 9.19 8.92
N PRO A 4 9.24 8.61 8.08
CA PRO A 4 8.99 8.60 6.64
C PRO A 4 7.77 7.76 6.28
N LEU A 5 7.06 8.23 5.28
CA LEU A 5 5.97 7.50 4.65
C LEU A 5 6.26 7.45 3.15
N GLU A 6 6.40 6.26 2.61
CA GLU A 6 6.65 6.06 1.19
C GLU A 6 5.40 5.55 0.50
N LEU A 7 5.09 6.12 -0.65
CA LEU A 7 4.04 5.58 -1.52
C LEU A 7 4.73 4.97 -2.73
N VAL A 8 4.52 3.68 -2.96
CA VAL A 8 5.17 2.94 -4.03
C VAL A 8 4.13 2.49 -5.04
N LEU A 9 4.20 3.02 -6.24
CA LEU A 9 3.25 2.68 -7.30
C LEU A 9 3.53 1.29 -7.83
N VAL A 10 2.49 0.45 -7.89
CA VAL A 10 2.58 -0.87 -8.50
C VAL A 10 1.43 -1.01 -9.49
N LYS A 11 1.68 -1.54 -10.68
CA LYS A 11 0.65 -1.64 -11.70
C LYS A 11 0.68 -2.92 -12.52
N ASN A 12 1.67 -3.74 -12.31
CA ASN A 12 1.77 -5.02 -13.02
C ASN A 12 2.68 -5.95 -12.23
N PRO A 13 2.71 -7.25 -12.57
CA PRO A 13 3.51 -8.21 -11.81
C PRO A 13 5.00 -7.87 -11.76
N ALA A 14 5.56 -7.47 -12.89
CA ALA A 14 6.99 -7.17 -12.95
C ALA A 14 7.34 -6.01 -12.05
N GLY A 15 6.53 -4.95 -12.10
CA GLY A 15 6.76 -3.77 -11.27
C GLY A 15 6.63 -4.07 -9.79
N PHE A 16 5.63 -4.85 -9.41
CA PHE A 16 5.44 -5.21 -8.01
C PHE A 16 6.59 -6.10 -7.53
N THR A 17 7.03 -7.04 -8.36
CA THR A 17 8.15 -7.91 -8.03
C THR A 17 9.42 -7.10 -7.78
N VAL A 18 9.69 -6.13 -8.66
CA VAL A 18 10.86 -5.25 -8.50
C VAL A 18 10.75 -4.44 -7.20
N ALA A 19 9.56 -3.90 -6.93
CA ALA A 19 9.35 -3.12 -5.71
C ALA A 19 9.59 -3.96 -4.46
N LEU A 20 9.07 -5.18 -4.43
CA LEU A 20 9.28 -6.07 -3.29
C LEU A 20 10.76 -6.41 -3.11
N SER A 21 11.47 -6.64 -4.20
CA SER A 21 12.91 -6.92 -4.13
C SER A 21 13.69 -5.72 -3.62
N THR A 22 13.34 -4.53 -4.13
CA THR A 22 14.04 -3.30 -3.75
C THR A 22 13.88 -3.00 -2.27
N TYR A 23 12.66 -3.19 -1.74
CA TYR A 23 12.36 -2.80 -0.37
C TYR A 23 12.37 -3.97 0.62
N GLY A 24 12.52 -5.18 0.15
CA GLY A 24 12.43 -6.36 1.01
C GLY A 24 13.55 -6.49 2.04
N SER A 25 14.70 -5.91 1.76
CA SER A 25 15.84 -5.98 2.68
C SER A 25 15.71 -5.02 3.86
N THR A 26 14.78 -4.06 3.78
CA THR A 26 14.54 -3.12 4.86
C THR A 26 13.05 -3.13 5.18
N PRO A 27 12.58 -4.16 5.91
CA PRO A 27 11.16 -4.27 6.19
C PRO A 27 10.67 -3.12 7.06
N VAL A 28 9.56 -2.53 6.67
CA VAL A 28 8.91 -1.47 7.43
C VAL A 28 7.43 -1.81 7.54
N THR A 29 6.72 -1.07 8.39
CA THR A 29 5.28 -1.25 8.52
C THR A 29 4.60 -0.96 7.19
N THR A 30 3.81 -1.91 6.70
CA THR A 30 3.35 -1.92 5.32
C THR A 30 1.82 -1.95 5.22
N MET A 31 1.31 -1.17 4.28
CA MET A 31 -0.08 -1.24 3.84
C MET A 31 -0.08 -1.50 2.33
N VAL A 32 -1.08 -2.22 1.85
CA VAL A 32 -1.24 -2.48 0.41
C VAL A 32 -2.63 -2.02 -0.01
N ALA A 33 -2.71 -1.10 -0.96
CA ALA A 33 -3.96 -0.51 -1.41
C ALA A 33 -4.18 -0.78 -2.89
N ILE A 34 -5.18 -1.61 -3.22
CA ILE A 34 -5.41 -2.06 -4.58
C ILE A 34 -6.79 -1.64 -5.07
N ASN A 35 -6.82 -0.88 -6.15
CA ASN A 35 -8.02 -0.54 -6.87
C ASN A 35 -8.00 -1.22 -8.24
N ASP A 36 -9.17 -1.28 -8.88
CA ASP A 36 -9.29 -1.88 -10.21
C ASP A 36 -10.06 -0.97 -11.16
N ASN A 37 -9.89 0.33 -11.01
CA ASN A 37 -10.46 1.29 -11.94
C ASN A 37 -9.76 1.19 -13.30
N TYR A 38 -10.32 1.81 -14.34
CA TYR A 38 -9.72 1.70 -15.67
C TYR A 38 -8.24 2.09 -15.68
N ALA A 39 -7.89 3.16 -14.96
CA ALA A 39 -6.50 3.63 -14.92
C ALA A 39 -5.56 2.65 -14.21
N ASP A 40 -6.11 1.76 -13.38
CA ASP A 40 -5.33 0.74 -12.66
C ASP A 40 -5.25 -0.57 -13.42
N GLY A 41 -6.14 -0.76 -14.42
CA GLY A 41 -6.36 -2.07 -15.01
C GLY A 41 -7.44 -2.82 -14.24
N ARG A 42 -8.49 -3.25 -14.95
CA ARG A 42 -9.66 -3.85 -14.33
C ARG A 42 -9.43 -5.27 -13.84
N ASP A 43 -8.49 -5.96 -14.43
CA ASP A 43 -8.19 -7.34 -14.06
C ASP A 43 -7.06 -7.37 -13.05
N VAL A 44 -7.34 -7.84 -11.85
CA VAL A 44 -6.33 -7.92 -10.79
C VAL A 44 -5.80 -9.34 -10.59
N SER A 45 -6.13 -10.27 -11.48
CA SER A 45 -5.61 -11.63 -11.37
C SER A 45 -4.08 -11.67 -11.46
N TRP A 46 -3.46 -10.64 -12.02
CA TRP A 46 -2.00 -10.53 -12.09
C TRP A 46 -1.35 -10.58 -10.71
N LEU A 47 -2.10 -10.32 -9.66
CA LEU A 47 -1.55 -10.43 -8.31
C LEU A 47 -1.07 -11.85 -8.00
N TYR A 48 -1.65 -12.85 -8.66
CA TYR A 48 -1.23 -14.23 -8.47
C TYR A 48 0.07 -14.56 -9.18
N ASP A 49 0.59 -13.64 -9.99
CA ASP A 49 1.89 -13.79 -10.65
C ASP A 49 3.03 -13.17 -9.85
N VAL A 50 2.74 -12.67 -8.65
CA VAL A 50 3.73 -12.03 -7.78
C VAL A 50 3.89 -12.88 -6.52
N SER A 51 5.14 -13.06 -6.06
CA SER A 51 5.40 -13.70 -4.79
C SER A 51 5.49 -12.64 -3.70
N PHE A 52 4.74 -12.83 -2.64
CA PHE A 52 4.74 -11.92 -1.50
C PHE A 52 5.49 -12.46 -0.29
N GLU A 53 6.28 -13.52 -0.50
CA GLU A 53 6.98 -14.18 0.60
C GLU A 53 7.90 -13.26 1.39
N SER A 54 8.44 -12.25 0.73
CA SER A 54 9.33 -11.30 1.42
C SER A 54 8.62 -10.52 2.53
N LEU A 55 7.28 -10.50 2.51
CA LEU A 55 6.50 -9.79 3.53
C LEU A 55 6.17 -10.67 4.74
N ARG A 56 6.52 -11.95 4.73
CA ARG A 56 6.17 -12.86 5.82
C ARG A 56 6.72 -12.43 7.16
N GLY A 57 7.95 -11.95 7.18
CA GLY A 57 8.62 -11.64 8.43
C GLY A 57 7.90 -10.60 9.26
N LYS A 58 7.46 -9.53 8.63
CA LYS A 58 6.79 -8.45 9.32
C LYS A 58 5.27 -8.47 9.14
N GLY A 59 4.79 -9.07 8.07
CA GLY A 59 3.38 -9.08 7.74
C GLY A 59 2.94 -7.76 7.12
N VAL A 60 1.62 -7.62 6.98
CA VAL A 60 0.99 -6.44 6.40
C VAL A 60 -0.02 -5.90 7.41
N ALA A 61 0.08 -4.63 7.75
CA ALA A 61 -0.81 -4.02 8.73
C ALA A 61 -2.22 -3.85 8.19
N LEU A 62 -2.34 -3.44 6.94
CA LEU A 62 -3.65 -3.15 6.34
C LEU A 62 -3.64 -3.45 4.86
N THR A 63 -4.77 -3.99 4.36
CA THR A 63 -5.07 -3.94 2.94
C THR A 63 -6.25 -3.01 2.74
N SER A 64 -6.27 -2.28 1.63
CA SER A 64 -7.30 -1.29 1.37
C SER A 64 -7.59 -1.16 -0.11
N GLY A 65 -8.55 -0.30 -0.46
CA GLY A 65 -8.98 -0.09 -1.82
C GLY A 65 -10.13 -1.02 -2.19
N VAL A 66 -10.59 -0.90 -3.42
CA VAL A 66 -11.73 -1.68 -3.91
C VAL A 66 -11.47 -3.18 -3.78
N ARG A 67 -10.21 -3.59 -3.98
CA ARG A 67 -9.82 -5.00 -3.93
C ARG A 67 -9.13 -5.38 -2.63
N ALA A 68 -9.46 -4.72 -1.53
CA ALA A 68 -8.83 -4.97 -0.24
C ALA A 68 -8.93 -6.43 0.19
N TYR A 69 -10.11 -7.04 0.02
CA TYR A 69 -10.30 -8.43 0.43
C TYR A 69 -9.56 -9.40 -0.49
N ASP A 70 -9.55 -9.11 -1.79
CA ASP A 70 -8.80 -9.94 -2.75
C ASP A 70 -7.31 -9.90 -2.43
N MET A 71 -6.81 -8.72 -2.09
CA MET A 71 -5.39 -8.59 -1.74
C MET A 71 -5.06 -9.34 -0.46
N ALA A 72 -5.94 -9.24 0.54
CA ALA A 72 -5.73 -9.97 1.80
C ALA A 72 -5.72 -11.47 1.55
N LEU A 73 -6.63 -11.98 0.71
CA LEU A 73 -6.68 -13.39 0.37
C LEU A 73 -5.39 -13.80 -0.34
N ARG A 74 -4.93 -12.98 -1.27
CA ARG A 74 -3.69 -13.26 -1.99
C ARG A 74 -2.49 -13.37 -1.05
N LEU A 75 -2.40 -12.45 -0.10
CA LEU A 75 -1.32 -12.47 0.88
C LEU A 75 -1.40 -13.73 1.74
N GLN A 76 -2.60 -14.14 2.10
CA GLN A 76 -2.80 -15.34 2.89
C GLN A 76 -2.28 -16.59 2.19
N TYR A 77 -2.39 -16.66 0.86
CA TYR A 77 -1.83 -17.76 0.09
C TYR A 77 -0.32 -17.89 0.26
N ASP A 78 0.35 -16.78 0.50
CA ASP A 78 1.80 -16.79 0.73
C ASP A 78 2.16 -16.76 2.20
N ASP A 79 1.19 -17.05 3.07
CA ASP A 79 1.37 -17.08 4.52
C ASP A 79 1.81 -15.73 5.09
N VAL A 80 1.38 -14.65 4.48
CA VAL A 80 1.63 -13.31 4.98
C VAL A 80 0.45 -12.89 5.85
N ALA A 81 0.71 -12.58 7.11
CA ALA A 81 -0.34 -12.15 8.04
C ALA A 81 -0.83 -10.75 7.67
N VAL A 82 -2.15 -10.56 7.72
CA VAL A 82 -2.79 -9.26 7.48
C VAL A 82 -3.59 -8.90 8.73
N GLU A 83 -3.28 -7.77 9.34
CA GLU A 83 -3.93 -7.40 10.60
C GLU A 83 -5.33 -6.86 10.40
N GLN A 84 -5.55 -6.04 9.38
CA GLN A 84 -6.85 -5.46 9.10
C GLN A 84 -7.11 -5.35 7.62
N VAL A 85 -8.39 -5.41 7.25
CA VAL A 85 -8.85 -5.16 5.88
C VAL A 85 -9.85 -4.02 5.96
N GLU A 86 -9.52 -2.90 5.31
CA GLU A 86 -10.39 -1.74 5.31
C GLU A 86 -10.47 -1.17 3.90
N PRO A 87 -11.55 -1.45 3.16
CA PRO A 87 -11.66 -0.97 1.78
C PRO A 87 -11.66 0.54 1.63
N ASP A 88 -12.16 1.28 2.62
CA ASP A 88 -12.18 2.74 2.54
C ASP A 88 -10.76 3.28 2.73
N LEU A 89 -10.22 3.88 1.67
CA LEU A 89 -8.84 4.35 1.67
C LEU A 89 -8.58 5.42 2.73
N GLY A 90 -9.54 6.32 2.92
CA GLY A 90 -9.37 7.40 3.91
C GLY A 90 -9.32 6.86 5.32
N LEU A 91 -10.23 5.94 5.65
CA LEU A 91 -10.24 5.30 6.97
C LEU A 91 -8.98 4.47 7.19
N ALA A 92 -8.60 3.70 6.16
CA ALA A 92 -7.41 2.86 6.26
C ALA A 92 -6.16 3.70 6.52
N LEU A 93 -6.01 4.77 5.76
CA LEU A 93 -4.86 5.66 5.93
C LEU A 93 -4.84 6.27 7.33
N GLY A 94 -6.00 6.73 7.81
CA GLY A 94 -6.09 7.31 9.15
C GLY A 94 -5.66 6.32 10.22
N ARG A 95 -6.15 5.09 10.15
CA ARG A 95 -5.76 4.04 11.10
C ARG A 95 -4.28 3.72 11.01
N PHE A 96 -3.77 3.62 9.80
CA PHE A 96 -2.37 3.29 9.56
C PHE A 96 -1.44 4.34 10.16
N LEU A 97 -1.73 5.60 9.89
CA LEU A 97 -0.91 6.70 10.41
C LEU A 97 -0.99 6.82 11.92
N THR A 98 -2.17 6.59 12.49
CA THR A 98 -2.37 6.73 13.94
C THR A 98 -1.76 5.57 14.71
N ALA A 99 -2.00 4.34 14.25
CA ALA A 99 -1.53 3.15 14.97
C ALA A 99 -0.01 3.01 14.92
N TYR A 100 0.62 3.49 13.87
CA TYR A 100 2.05 3.28 13.65
C TYR A 100 2.80 4.61 13.52
N ARG A 101 2.35 5.64 14.23
CA ARG A 101 2.91 6.99 14.08
C ARG A 101 4.41 7.07 14.31
N ASP A 102 4.94 6.18 15.14
CA ASP A 102 6.34 6.24 15.52
C ASP A 102 7.22 5.32 14.68
N GLU A 103 6.69 4.79 13.59
CA GLU A 103 7.41 3.85 12.74
C GLU A 103 7.47 4.35 11.30
N PRO A 104 8.56 4.05 10.60
CA PRO A 104 8.58 4.29 9.16
C PRO A 104 7.56 3.39 8.47
N LYS A 105 6.91 3.91 7.45
CA LYS A 105 5.77 3.24 6.82
C LYS A 105 5.90 3.25 5.31
N ARG A 106 5.32 2.23 4.69
CA ARG A 106 5.32 2.11 3.23
C ARG A 106 3.96 1.63 2.77
N ILE A 107 3.47 2.21 1.68
CA ILE A 107 2.20 1.79 1.07
C ILE A 107 2.47 1.42 -0.38
N PHE A 108 2.25 0.14 -0.71
CA PHE A 108 2.23 -0.28 -2.11
C PHE A 108 0.82 -0.01 -2.63
N CYS A 109 0.69 0.72 -3.72
CA CYS A 109 -0.62 1.15 -4.18
C CYS A 109 -0.71 1.23 -5.70
N THR A 110 -1.90 0.91 -6.23
CA THR A 110 -2.21 1.12 -7.63
C THR A 110 -2.45 2.61 -7.87
N TYR A 111 -2.57 2.99 -9.15
CA TYR A 111 -2.57 4.40 -9.51
C TYR A 111 -3.69 5.21 -8.86
N THR A 112 -4.94 4.77 -9.00
CA THR A 112 -6.06 5.54 -8.44
C THR A 112 -6.07 5.50 -6.91
N ALA A 113 -5.59 4.41 -6.32
CA ALA A 113 -5.42 4.35 -4.87
C ALA A 113 -4.38 5.37 -4.43
N MET A 114 -3.26 5.45 -5.13
CA MET A 114 -2.22 6.43 -4.83
C MET A 114 -2.76 7.85 -4.91
N MET A 115 -3.52 8.16 -5.98
CA MET A 115 -4.08 9.50 -6.13
C MET A 115 -5.02 9.86 -4.98
N ALA A 116 -5.86 8.92 -4.57
CA ALA A 116 -6.78 9.13 -3.45
C ALA A 116 -6.01 9.35 -2.14
N LEU A 117 -4.98 8.54 -1.91
CA LEU A 117 -4.16 8.67 -0.72
C LEU A 117 -3.44 10.01 -0.68
N ARG A 118 -2.92 10.46 -1.82
CA ARG A 118 -2.26 11.75 -1.91
C ARG A 118 -3.21 12.90 -1.60
N ARG A 119 -4.44 12.84 -2.10
CA ARG A 119 -5.43 13.87 -1.79
C ARG A 119 -5.76 13.90 -0.30
N THR A 120 -5.90 12.74 0.31
CA THR A 120 -6.17 12.66 1.73
C THR A 120 -5.02 13.21 2.55
N LEU A 121 -3.79 12.87 2.16
CA LEU A 121 -2.59 13.39 2.84
C LEU A 121 -2.47 14.89 2.70
N ALA A 122 -2.72 15.41 1.50
CA ALA A 122 -2.66 16.84 1.27
C ALA A 122 -3.65 17.60 2.16
N GLY A 123 -4.88 17.10 2.25
CA GLY A 123 -5.89 17.70 3.10
C GLY A 123 -5.55 17.58 4.58
N ARG A 124 -5.07 16.39 4.98
CA ARG A 124 -4.78 16.09 6.39
C ARG A 124 -3.61 16.93 6.92
N TYR A 125 -2.61 17.17 6.09
CA TYR A 125 -1.42 17.91 6.50
C TYR A 125 -1.32 19.30 5.89
N ASN A 126 -2.34 19.70 5.14
CA ASN A 126 -2.39 21.04 4.53
C ASN A 126 -1.16 21.30 3.65
N LEU A 127 -0.80 20.33 2.83
CA LEU A 127 0.37 20.45 1.96
C LEU A 127 -0.03 21.09 0.64
N ALA A 128 0.49 22.29 0.37
CA ALA A 128 0.15 23.01 -0.87
C ALA A 128 0.78 22.35 -2.10
N ASN A 129 1.96 21.79 -1.94
CA ASN A 129 2.71 21.19 -3.05
C ASN A 129 2.94 19.71 -2.83
N PHE A 130 1.84 18.99 -2.59
CA PHE A 130 1.97 17.58 -2.29
C PHE A 130 2.66 16.80 -3.41
N GLY A 131 2.54 17.26 -4.67
CA GLY A 131 3.22 16.60 -5.77
C GLY A 131 4.73 16.54 -5.58
N GLU A 132 5.29 17.57 -4.98
CA GLU A 132 6.71 17.60 -4.65
C GLU A 132 7.00 16.79 -3.41
N GLU A 133 6.07 16.79 -2.48
CA GLU A 133 6.22 16.06 -1.23
C GLU A 133 6.00 14.56 -1.42
N ALA A 134 5.48 14.16 -2.55
CA ALA A 134 5.12 12.77 -2.79
C ALA A 134 6.31 11.82 -2.80
N LYS A 135 7.49 12.35 -2.65
CA LYS A 135 8.69 11.53 -2.51
C LYS A 135 8.85 10.99 -1.10
N VAL A 136 8.05 11.50 -0.23
CA VAL A 136 8.06 11.01 1.16
C VAL A 136 7.70 9.57 1.20
#